data_5e5405b648dc1121884887558d0a5dd3
#
_entry.id   5e5405b648dc1121884887558d0a5dd3
#
_cell.length_a   1.000
_cell.length_b   1.000
_cell.length_c   1.000
_cell.angle_alpha   90.00
_cell.angle_beta   90.00
_cell.angle_gamma   90.00
#
_symmetry.space_group_name_H-M   'P 1'
#
loop_
_entity.id
_entity.type
_entity.pdbx_description
1 polymer ?
#
loop_
_entity_poly.entity_id
_entity_poly.type
_entity_poly.pdbx_seq_one_letter_code
_entity_poly.pdbx_strand_id
1 'polypeptide(L)'
;MQYTNPRYTYRKDGVFYFSKQVPNDVRSYYSKQRIVLCLRTKSPSQAQQASKAVLAKLEDYWLKLRIKDLDVPASHLLNESLSVTAGMPTIEDALNLYLDLKGVGRGELFFRAARRNVRYLVQALGLKSLDKYTTTDASQLREWLLKEQKISTSSVARVFASIKAMTNFAINELGLEIRNPFSGVYIPPSDAQKRHSISIEDIRTIQAECYKQDDELRHLVALISDTGMRLAEAVGLHQDDLVLDADVPHVQVREHPWRSLKTSTSHRVIPLVGASLWAAQRIKQNGSEYCFPRYTDGIKCNSNSASAALNKWIKQVAGNGNVVHG
;
A
#
# COMPACT_ATOMS: atom_id res chain seq x y z
N MET A 1 -42.02 -38.71 -17.51
CA MET A 1 -40.84 -38.61 -16.63
C MET A 1 -41.12 -37.61 -15.51
N GLN A 2 -41.31 -38.09 -14.28
CA GLN A 2 -41.47 -37.21 -13.11
C GLN A 2 -40.08 -36.59 -12.81
N TYR A 3 -39.89 -35.31 -13.08
CA TYR A 3 -38.68 -34.58 -12.69
C TYR A 3 -38.74 -34.33 -11.19
N THR A 4 -38.04 -35.14 -10.42
CA THR A 4 -37.81 -34.89 -9.00
C THR A 4 -36.96 -33.62 -8.84
N ASN A 5 -37.44 -32.64 -8.10
CA ASN A 5 -36.68 -31.41 -7.79
C ASN A 5 -35.37 -31.76 -7.11
N PRO A 6 -34.29 -31.06 -7.40
CA PRO A 6 -33.02 -31.23 -6.68
C PRO A 6 -33.20 -31.06 -5.16
N ARG A 7 -32.38 -31.74 -4.36
CA ARG A 7 -32.48 -31.73 -2.88
C ARG A 7 -32.42 -30.30 -2.34
N TYR A 8 -33.30 -29.98 -1.41
CA TYR A 8 -33.53 -28.65 -0.83
C TYR A 8 -34.00 -27.57 -1.82
N THR A 9 -34.61 -27.96 -2.92
CA THR A 9 -35.19 -26.99 -3.85
C THR A 9 -36.66 -27.24 -4.10
N TYR A 10 -37.40 -26.19 -4.45
CA TYR A 10 -38.75 -26.27 -5.01
C TYR A 10 -38.86 -25.28 -6.17
N ARG A 11 -39.85 -25.47 -7.01
CA ARG A 11 -40.10 -24.64 -8.18
C ARG A 11 -41.31 -23.74 -7.94
N LYS A 12 -41.15 -22.43 -8.19
CA LYS A 12 -42.23 -21.46 -8.17
C LYS A 12 -42.08 -20.57 -9.41
N ASP A 13 -43.19 -20.42 -10.17
CA ASP A 13 -43.24 -19.64 -11.42
C ASP A 13 -42.11 -19.99 -12.41
N GLY A 14 -41.79 -21.28 -12.49
CA GLY A 14 -40.75 -21.80 -13.38
C GLY A 14 -39.30 -21.64 -12.88
N VAL A 15 -39.06 -20.93 -11.78
CA VAL A 15 -37.74 -20.67 -11.22
C VAL A 15 -37.52 -21.55 -9.97
N PHE A 16 -36.29 -22.02 -9.80
CA PHE A 16 -35.90 -22.80 -8.62
C PHE A 16 -35.57 -21.91 -7.43
N TYR A 17 -36.04 -22.33 -6.25
CA TYR A 17 -35.76 -21.73 -4.95
C TYR A 17 -35.12 -22.79 -4.06
N PHE A 18 -34.05 -22.39 -3.36
CA PHE A 18 -33.48 -23.17 -2.26
C PHE A 18 -34.34 -22.99 -1.00
N SER A 19 -34.57 -24.05 -0.25
CA SER A 19 -35.34 -24.01 1.00
C SER A 19 -34.79 -25.02 2.00
N LYS A 20 -34.30 -24.55 3.14
CA LYS A 20 -33.81 -25.41 4.24
C LYS A 20 -34.26 -24.88 5.59
N GLN A 21 -34.66 -25.78 6.48
CA GLN A 21 -35.01 -25.45 7.84
C GLN A 21 -33.73 -25.12 8.62
N VAL A 22 -33.78 -24.09 9.45
CA VAL A 22 -32.67 -23.74 10.39
C VAL A 22 -32.64 -24.80 11.48
N PRO A 23 -31.46 -25.39 11.78
CA PRO A 23 -31.30 -26.32 12.89
C PRO A 23 -31.71 -25.70 14.22
N ASN A 24 -32.26 -26.50 15.14
CA ASN A 24 -32.77 -26.00 16.41
C ASN A 24 -31.72 -25.37 17.30
N ASP A 25 -30.53 -25.89 17.28
CA ASP A 25 -29.36 -25.45 18.08
C ASP A 25 -28.82 -24.08 17.68
N VAL A 26 -29.03 -23.65 16.43
CA VAL A 26 -28.61 -22.31 15.94
C VAL A 26 -29.82 -21.40 15.66
N ARG A 27 -31.00 -21.81 16.07
CA ARG A 27 -32.25 -21.11 15.75
C ARG A 27 -32.38 -19.74 16.40
N SER A 28 -31.78 -19.54 17.56
CA SER A 28 -31.75 -18.26 18.27
C SER A 28 -31.10 -17.13 17.47
N TYR A 29 -30.25 -17.47 16.50
CA TYR A 29 -29.59 -16.51 15.62
C TYR A 29 -30.41 -16.09 14.40
N TYR A 30 -31.62 -16.64 14.23
CA TYR A 30 -32.47 -16.40 13.05
C TYR A 30 -33.87 -15.93 13.42
N SER A 31 -34.39 -14.91 12.74
CA SER A 31 -35.74 -14.42 12.88
C SER A 31 -36.78 -15.34 12.21
N LYS A 32 -36.37 -16.21 11.27
CA LYS A 32 -37.20 -17.12 10.51
C LYS A 32 -36.76 -18.57 10.70
N GLN A 33 -37.75 -19.48 10.72
CA GLN A 33 -37.48 -20.92 10.90
C GLN A 33 -36.89 -21.60 9.67
N ARG A 34 -37.02 -20.97 8.49
CA ARG A 34 -36.62 -21.53 7.22
C ARG A 34 -35.95 -20.49 6.34
N ILE A 35 -34.80 -20.87 5.79
CA ILE A 35 -34.06 -20.06 4.83
C ILE A 35 -34.59 -20.36 3.44
N VAL A 36 -35.02 -19.35 2.72
CA VAL A 36 -35.52 -19.45 1.33
C VAL A 36 -34.74 -18.45 0.48
N LEU A 37 -34.09 -18.94 -0.60
CA LEU A 37 -33.32 -18.15 -1.53
C LEU A 37 -33.69 -18.45 -2.97
N CYS A 38 -33.92 -17.43 -3.79
CA CYS A 38 -34.13 -17.61 -5.22
C CYS A 38 -32.79 -17.97 -5.90
N LEU A 39 -32.76 -19.11 -6.61
CA LEU A 39 -31.55 -19.57 -7.32
C LEU A 39 -31.41 -18.94 -8.72
N ARG A 40 -32.36 -18.12 -9.13
CA ARG A 40 -32.41 -17.39 -10.41
C ARG A 40 -32.14 -18.25 -11.65
N THR A 41 -32.52 -19.52 -11.60
CA THR A 41 -32.37 -20.46 -12.71
C THR A 41 -33.62 -21.30 -12.92
N LYS A 42 -33.88 -21.68 -14.17
CA LYS A 42 -34.94 -22.62 -14.59
C LYS A 42 -34.34 -24.01 -14.88
N SER A 43 -33.04 -24.17 -14.92
CA SER A 43 -32.31 -25.41 -15.21
C SER A 43 -32.17 -26.27 -13.95
N PRO A 44 -32.60 -27.53 -13.94
CA PRO A 44 -32.43 -28.44 -12.81
C PRO A 44 -30.97 -28.69 -12.43
N SER A 45 -30.10 -28.81 -13.42
CA SER A 45 -28.67 -29.05 -13.17
C SER A 45 -27.96 -27.86 -12.50
N GLN A 46 -28.23 -26.63 -12.96
CA GLN A 46 -27.73 -25.41 -12.34
C GLN A 46 -28.33 -25.21 -10.94
N ALA A 47 -29.63 -25.52 -10.75
CA ALA A 47 -30.28 -25.47 -9.45
C ALA A 47 -29.63 -26.45 -8.47
N GLN A 48 -29.23 -27.63 -8.91
CA GLN A 48 -28.52 -28.62 -8.09
C GLN A 48 -27.16 -28.14 -7.67
N GLN A 49 -26.36 -27.53 -8.58
CA GLN A 49 -25.06 -26.98 -8.25
C GLN A 49 -25.16 -25.79 -7.26
N ALA A 50 -26.07 -24.86 -7.55
CA ALA A 50 -26.31 -23.71 -6.69
C ALA A 50 -26.83 -24.13 -5.31
N SER A 51 -27.74 -25.11 -5.24
CA SER A 51 -28.24 -25.65 -3.97
C SER A 51 -27.14 -26.29 -3.13
N LYS A 52 -26.21 -27.05 -3.73
CA LYS A 52 -25.07 -27.64 -3.06
C LYS A 52 -24.12 -26.54 -2.50
N ALA A 53 -23.83 -25.51 -3.29
CA ALA A 53 -22.96 -24.41 -2.88
C ALA A 53 -23.56 -23.60 -1.73
N VAL A 54 -24.86 -23.29 -1.79
CA VAL A 54 -25.58 -22.60 -0.70
C VAL A 54 -25.60 -23.45 0.56
N LEU A 55 -25.88 -24.77 0.42
CA LEU A 55 -25.89 -25.70 1.54
C LEU A 55 -24.52 -25.75 2.25
N ALA A 56 -23.43 -25.89 1.50
CA ALA A 56 -22.09 -25.93 2.05
C ALA A 56 -21.75 -24.66 2.85
N LYS A 57 -22.09 -23.48 2.32
CA LYS A 57 -21.90 -22.21 3.02
C LYS A 57 -22.73 -22.10 4.31
N LEU A 58 -23.99 -22.59 4.31
CA LEU A 58 -24.82 -22.58 5.50
C LEU A 58 -24.32 -23.54 6.57
N GLU A 59 -23.88 -24.74 6.18
CA GLU A 59 -23.33 -25.72 7.11
C GLU A 59 -22.01 -25.26 7.75
N ASP A 60 -21.12 -24.65 6.96
CA ASP A 60 -19.91 -24.00 7.47
C ASP A 60 -20.25 -22.86 8.46
N TYR A 61 -21.21 -22.00 8.12
CA TYR A 61 -21.67 -20.94 8.99
C TYR A 61 -22.28 -21.46 10.31
N TRP A 62 -23.14 -22.49 10.23
CA TRP A 62 -23.72 -23.10 11.42
C TRP A 62 -22.69 -23.82 12.28
N LEU A 63 -21.68 -24.42 11.67
CA LEU A 63 -20.56 -25.00 12.41
C LEU A 63 -19.81 -23.92 13.19
N LYS A 64 -19.53 -22.79 12.56
CA LYS A 64 -18.88 -21.63 13.21
C LYS A 64 -19.69 -21.09 14.38
N LEU A 65 -21.02 -21.01 14.25
CA LEU A 65 -21.92 -20.60 15.34
C LEU A 65 -21.86 -21.56 16.52
N ARG A 66 -21.78 -22.87 16.28
CA ARG A 66 -21.68 -23.91 17.33
C ARG A 66 -20.35 -23.87 18.06
N ILE A 67 -19.26 -23.63 17.34
CA ILE A 67 -17.90 -23.55 17.89
C ILE A 67 -17.73 -22.29 18.75
N LYS A 68 -18.46 -21.21 18.42
CA LYS A 68 -18.38 -19.94 19.16
C LYS A 68 -18.79 -20.10 20.65
N ASP A 69 -19.73 -20.99 20.94
CA ASP A 69 -20.23 -21.24 22.30
C ASP A 69 -19.52 -22.41 23.01
N LEU A 70 -18.56 -23.07 22.34
CA LEU A 70 -17.72 -24.10 22.93
C LEU A 70 -16.46 -23.46 23.52
N ASP A 71 -16.26 -23.63 24.81
CA ASP A 71 -14.99 -23.31 25.48
C ASP A 71 -13.91 -24.31 25.03
N VAL A 72 -13.29 -24.05 23.91
CA VAL A 72 -12.25 -24.91 23.33
C VAL A 72 -10.92 -24.56 24.01
N PRO A 73 -10.26 -25.48 24.75
CA PRO A 73 -8.91 -25.25 25.23
C PRO A 73 -7.98 -24.87 24.08
N ALA A 74 -7.20 -23.79 24.26
CA ALA A 74 -6.34 -23.22 23.23
C ALA A 74 -7.06 -22.51 22.04
N SER A 75 -8.26 -21.98 22.25
CA SER A 75 -8.97 -21.17 21.26
C SER A 75 -8.15 -19.98 20.75
N HIS A 76 -7.19 -19.47 21.52
CA HIS A 76 -6.22 -18.44 21.12
C HIS A 76 -5.23 -18.90 20.03
N LEU A 77 -5.12 -20.21 19.78
CA LEU A 77 -4.31 -20.77 18.69
C LEU A 77 -5.11 -20.98 17.39
N LEU A 78 -6.45 -20.88 17.47
CA LEU A 78 -7.28 -20.81 16.26
C LEU A 78 -7.09 -19.41 15.71
N ASN A 79 -6.46 -19.29 14.54
CA ASN A 79 -6.25 -18.01 13.86
C ASN A 79 -7.49 -17.12 13.96
N GLU A 80 -7.34 -15.90 14.48
CA GLU A 80 -8.38 -14.88 14.63
C GLU A 80 -9.09 -14.53 13.31
N SER A 81 -8.58 -15.02 12.17
CA SER A 81 -9.17 -14.86 10.84
C SER A 81 -10.53 -15.55 10.64
N LEU A 82 -11.07 -16.29 11.63
CA LEU A 82 -12.38 -16.96 11.56
C LEU A 82 -13.44 -16.35 12.49
N SER A 83 -13.12 -15.33 13.27
CA SER A 83 -14.12 -14.59 14.03
C SER A 83 -14.86 -13.59 13.13
N VAL A 84 -15.79 -14.07 12.32
CA VAL A 84 -16.88 -13.21 11.87
C VAL A 84 -17.75 -12.98 13.10
N THR A 85 -17.30 -12.09 13.97
CA THR A 85 -18.15 -11.50 15.00
C THR A 85 -19.32 -10.86 14.27
N ALA A 86 -20.55 -11.19 14.67
CA ALA A 86 -21.79 -10.56 14.20
C ALA A 86 -21.87 -9.06 14.60
N GLY A 87 -20.75 -8.41 14.77
CA GLY A 87 -20.57 -6.99 15.10
C GLY A 87 -19.99 -6.22 13.91
N MET A 88 -20.31 -4.95 13.84
CA MET A 88 -19.71 -4.03 12.87
C MET A 88 -18.18 -4.02 13.01
N PRO A 89 -17.39 -4.21 11.94
CA PRO A 89 -15.94 -4.25 12.01
C PRO A 89 -15.34 -2.96 12.54
N THR A 90 -14.22 -3.07 13.23
CA THR A 90 -13.43 -1.93 13.70
C THR A 90 -12.56 -1.38 12.58
N ILE A 91 -11.93 -0.22 12.83
CA ILE A 91 -10.94 0.32 11.89
C ILE A 91 -9.69 -0.57 11.76
N GLU A 92 -9.35 -1.34 12.80
CA GLU A 92 -8.24 -2.30 12.76
C GLU A 92 -8.61 -3.52 11.90
N ASP A 93 -9.84 -4.01 11.97
CA ASP A 93 -10.33 -5.06 11.08
C ASP A 93 -10.31 -4.59 9.62
N ALA A 94 -10.72 -3.35 9.35
CA ALA A 94 -10.64 -2.74 8.03
C ALA A 94 -9.18 -2.61 7.54
N LEU A 95 -8.24 -2.26 8.42
CA LEU A 95 -6.82 -2.22 8.12
C LEU A 95 -6.30 -3.61 7.75
N ASN A 96 -6.58 -4.63 8.56
CA ASN A 96 -6.13 -6.00 8.31
C ASN A 96 -6.66 -6.52 6.97
N LEU A 97 -7.96 -6.39 6.73
CA LEU A 97 -8.58 -6.76 5.46
C LEU A 97 -7.93 -6.04 4.26
N TYR A 98 -7.66 -4.73 4.41
CA TYR A 98 -7.00 -3.94 3.37
C TYR A 98 -5.57 -4.40 3.12
N LEU A 99 -4.81 -4.71 4.17
CA LEU A 99 -3.43 -5.18 4.05
C LEU A 99 -3.35 -6.59 3.45
N ASP A 100 -4.25 -7.48 3.82
CA ASP A 100 -4.28 -8.85 3.31
C ASP A 100 -4.57 -8.90 1.80
N LEU A 101 -5.52 -8.08 1.34
CA LEU A 101 -5.96 -8.12 -0.06
C LEU A 101 -5.19 -7.15 -0.97
N LYS A 102 -4.87 -5.94 -0.49
CA LYS A 102 -4.15 -4.91 -1.27
C LYS A 102 -2.65 -4.89 -1.03
N GLY A 103 -2.17 -5.63 -0.03
CA GLY A 103 -0.75 -5.71 0.32
C GLY A 103 0.05 -6.69 -0.53
N VAL A 104 -0.61 -7.60 -1.25
CA VAL A 104 0.08 -8.58 -2.09
C VAL A 104 0.99 -7.87 -3.10
N GLY A 105 2.28 -8.21 -3.08
CA GLY A 105 3.29 -7.59 -3.95
C GLY A 105 3.71 -6.16 -3.56
N ARG A 106 3.24 -5.64 -2.41
CA ARG A 106 3.65 -4.31 -1.91
C ARG A 106 4.86 -4.38 -1.00
N GLY A 107 5.70 -3.35 -1.07
CA GLY A 107 6.85 -3.23 -0.17
C GLY A 107 6.46 -2.81 1.26
N GLU A 108 7.36 -3.03 2.22
CA GLU A 108 7.15 -2.75 3.66
C GLU A 108 6.66 -1.32 3.96
N LEU A 109 7.07 -0.34 3.15
CA LEU A 109 6.62 1.06 3.32
C LEU A 109 5.10 1.22 3.23
N PHE A 110 4.44 0.42 2.39
CA PHE A 110 2.98 0.41 2.26
C PHE A 110 2.33 -0.03 3.58
N PHE A 111 2.78 -1.14 4.15
CA PHE A 111 2.26 -1.67 5.41
C PHE A 111 2.52 -0.72 6.57
N ARG A 112 3.73 -0.19 6.67
CA ARG A 112 4.12 0.75 7.72
C ARG A 112 3.31 2.04 7.66
N ALA A 113 3.07 2.58 6.47
CA ALA A 113 2.26 3.79 6.29
C ALA A 113 0.80 3.56 6.69
N ALA A 114 0.19 2.46 6.26
CA ALA A 114 -1.20 2.13 6.60
C ALA A 114 -1.38 1.96 8.12
N ARG A 115 -0.51 1.15 8.76
CA ARG A 115 -0.54 0.93 10.22
C ARG A 115 -0.33 2.23 11.01
N ARG A 116 0.62 3.08 10.57
CA ARG A 116 0.84 4.39 11.20
C ARG A 116 -0.41 5.27 11.12
N ASN A 117 -1.08 5.32 9.98
CA ASN A 117 -2.23 6.18 9.77
C ASN A 117 -3.44 5.73 10.62
N VAL A 118 -3.66 4.43 10.75
CA VAL A 118 -4.69 3.89 11.67
C VAL A 118 -4.30 4.15 13.13
N ARG A 119 -3.02 4.02 13.49
CA ARG A 119 -2.56 4.37 14.84
C ARG A 119 -2.87 5.82 15.19
N TYR A 120 -2.66 6.77 14.28
CA TYR A 120 -3.06 8.17 14.49
C TYR A 120 -4.56 8.30 14.78
N LEU A 121 -5.39 7.60 14.02
CA LEU A 121 -6.83 7.62 14.23
C LEU A 121 -7.20 7.07 15.60
N VAL A 122 -6.65 5.91 15.97
CA VAL A 122 -6.93 5.27 17.27
C VAL A 122 -6.41 6.11 18.44
N GLN A 123 -5.25 6.76 18.31
CA GLN A 123 -4.73 7.67 19.33
C GLN A 123 -5.60 8.90 19.53
N ALA A 124 -6.15 9.46 18.45
CA ALA A 124 -6.97 10.67 18.52
C ALA A 124 -8.40 10.41 18.97
N LEU A 125 -9.00 9.28 18.59
CA LEU A 125 -10.44 9.03 18.70
C LEU A 125 -10.81 7.77 19.46
N GLY A 126 -9.83 6.93 19.80
CA GLY A 126 -10.05 5.60 20.33
C GLY A 126 -10.41 4.57 19.27
N LEU A 127 -10.30 3.30 19.63
CA LEU A 127 -10.73 2.19 18.79
C LEU A 127 -12.25 2.09 18.83
N LYS A 128 -12.90 2.22 17.67
CA LYS A 128 -14.36 2.11 17.51
C LYS A 128 -14.68 1.20 16.32
N SER A 129 -15.90 0.67 16.28
CA SER A 129 -16.46 0.07 15.06
C SER A 129 -16.73 1.14 14.00
N LEU A 130 -16.71 0.73 12.72
CA LEU A 130 -16.79 1.69 11.59
C LEU A 130 -18.06 2.54 11.58
N ASP A 131 -19.18 2.00 12.08
CA ASP A 131 -20.46 2.71 12.20
C ASP A 131 -20.50 3.76 13.32
N LYS A 132 -19.55 3.73 14.26
CA LYS A 132 -19.47 4.65 15.39
C LYS A 132 -18.59 5.87 15.14
N TYR A 133 -17.85 5.88 14.04
CA TYR A 133 -17.15 7.08 13.63
C TYR A 133 -18.10 8.04 12.91
N THR A 134 -18.00 9.32 13.23
CA THR A 134 -18.79 10.40 12.67
C THR A 134 -17.94 11.39 11.88
N THR A 135 -18.58 12.26 11.11
CA THR A 135 -17.87 13.36 10.43
C THR A 135 -17.26 14.35 11.42
N THR A 136 -17.85 14.48 12.62
CA THR A 136 -17.28 15.25 13.72
C THR A 136 -15.98 14.63 14.23
N ASP A 137 -15.96 13.31 14.43
CA ASP A 137 -14.72 12.59 14.77
C ASP A 137 -13.64 12.82 13.70
N ALA A 138 -14.00 12.76 12.42
CA ALA A 138 -13.04 13.01 11.36
C ALA A 138 -12.48 14.44 11.39
N SER A 139 -13.30 15.44 11.75
CA SER A 139 -12.83 16.81 11.96
C SER A 139 -11.91 16.92 13.18
N GLN A 140 -12.21 16.21 14.28
CA GLN A 140 -11.33 16.13 15.46
C GLN A 140 -9.98 15.49 15.13
N LEU A 141 -9.96 14.42 14.35
CA LEU A 141 -8.72 13.82 13.86
C LEU A 141 -7.86 14.83 13.09
N ARG A 142 -8.48 15.62 12.20
CA ARG A 142 -7.76 16.67 11.46
C ARG A 142 -7.10 17.67 12.40
N GLU A 143 -7.86 18.20 13.36
CA GLU A 143 -7.34 19.17 14.33
C GLU A 143 -6.21 18.57 15.17
N TRP A 144 -6.37 17.34 15.62
CA TRP A 144 -5.35 16.62 16.38
C TRP A 144 -4.06 16.42 15.59
N LEU A 145 -4.17 16.04 14.30
CA LEU A 145 -3.02 15.89 13.42
C LEU A 145 -2.27 17.21 13.19
N LEU A 146 -3.01 18.31 13.04
CA LEU A 146 -2.43 19.64 12.80
C LEU A 146 -1.81 20.23 14.07
N LYS A 147 -2.50 20.14 15.21
CA LYS A 147 -2.13 20.84 16.45
C LYS A 147 -1.24 20.02 17.36
N GLU A 148 -1.59 18.76 17.60
CA GLU A 148 -0.84 17.88 18.52
C GLU A 148 0.33 17.18 17.80
N GLN A 149 0.08 16.58 16.64
CA GLN A 149 1.14 15.92 15.86
C GLN A 149 1.97 16.91 15.04
N LYS A 150 1.50 18.14 14.85
CA LYS A 150 2.18 19.22 14.11
C LYS A 150 2.68 18.81 12.72
N ILE A 151 1.93 17.91 12.05
CA ILE A 151 2.26 17.49 10.69
C ILE A 151 1.67 18.48 9.67
N SER A 152 2.34 18.60 8.52
CA SER A 152 1.91 19.52 7.45
C SER A 152 0.54 19.14 6.89
N THR A 153 -0.20 20.13 6.38
CA THR A 153 -1.51 19.92 5.75
C THR A 153 -1.45 18.89 4.61
N SER A 154 -0.37 18.88 3.82
CA SER A 154 -0.15 17.85 2.79
C SER A 154 0.00 16.44 3.37
N SER A 155 0.62 16.31 4.55
CA SER A 155 0.72 15.03 5.27
C SER A 155 -0.62 14.61 5.85
N VAL A 156 -1.40 15.55 6.41
CA VAL A 156 -2.78 15.31 6.86
C VAL A 156 -3.64 14.79 5.71
N ALA A 157 -3.56 15.42 4.54
CA ALA A 157 -4.28 14.97 3.34
C ALA A 157 -3.94 13.51 2.96
N ARG A 158 -2.66 13.11 3.06
CA ARG A 158 -2.24 11.72 2.80
C ARG A 158 -2.76 10.74 3.86
N VAL A 159 -2.78 11.13 5.13
CA VAL A 159 -3.37 10.31 6.21
C VAL A 159 -4.86 10.08 5.92
N PHE A 160 -5.62 11.14 5.62
CA PHE A 160 -7.04 11.03 5.29
C PHE A 160 -7.29 10.22 4.03
N ALA A 161 -6.49 10.39 2.98
CA ALA A 161 -6.60 9.58 1.76
C ALA A 161 -6.42 8.08 2.06
N SER A 162 -5.47 7.74 2.92
CA SER A 162 -5.22 6.37 3.33
C SER A 162 -6.37 5.79 4.18
N ILE A 163 -6.82 6.50 5.21
CA ILE A 163 -7.94 6.06 6.06
C ILE A 163 -9.22 5.91 5.24
N LYS A 164 -9.54 6.91 4.40
CA LYS A 164 -10.67 6.87 3.48
C LYS A 164 -10.64 5.66 2.56
N ALA A 165 -9.47 5.34 1.99
CA ALA A 165 -9.31 4.20 1.10
C ALA A 165 -9.53 2.86 1.83
N MET A 166 -8.99 2.69 3.03
CA MET A 166 -9.19 1.49 3.86
C MET A 166 -10.65 1.33 4.28
N THR A 167 -11.27 2.40 4.75
CA THR A 167 -12.69 2.38 5.16
C THR A 167 -13.61 2.08 3.97
N ASN A 168 -13.43 2.73 2.82
CA ASN A 168 -14.22 2.42 1.61
C ASN A 168 -14.02 0.98 1.16
N PHE A 169 -12.78 0.48 1.25
CA PHE A 169 -12.48 -0.89 0.88
C PHE A 169 -13.24 -1.88 1.77
N ALA A 170 -13.21 -1.70 3.09
CA ALA A 170 -13.94 -2.53 4.03
C ALA A 170 -15.47 -2.43 3.82
N ILE A 171 -16.01 -1.24 3.58
CA ILE A 171 -17.43 -1.03 3.27
C ILE A 171 -17.84 -1.86 2.05
N ASN A 172 -17.04 -1.81 0.98
CA ASN A 172 -17.37 -2.51 -0.27
C ASN A 172 -17.19 -4.04 -0.15
N GLU A 173 -16.05 -4.49 0.43
CA GLU A 173 -15.74 -5.93 0.55
C GLU A 173 -16.69 -6.66 1.50
N LEU A 174 -17.13 -5.99 2.56
CA LEU A 174 -18.02 -6.56 3.57
C LEU A 174 -19.50 -6.23 3.33
N GLY A 175 -19.81 -5.44 2.29
CA GLY A 175 -21.18 -5.04 1.96
C GLY A 175 -21.87 -4.25 3.08
N LEU A 176 -21.12 -3.34 3.75
CA LEU A 176 -21.65 -2.57 4.87
C LEU A 176 -22.56 -1.43 4.38
N GLU A 177 -23.73 -1.29 5.00
CA GLU A 177 -24.67 -0.20 4.69
C GLU A 177 -24.39 1.05 5.53
N ILE A 178 -23.13 1.53 5.47
CA ILE A 178 -22.69 2.75 6.17
C ILE A 178 -22.01 3.72 5.20
N ARG A 179 -22.08 5.00 5.52
CA ARG A 179 -21.37 6.04 4.80
C ARG A 179 -19.99 6.24 5.43
N ASN A 180 -18.94 6.34 4.60
CA ASN A 180 -17.58 6.61 5.10
C ASN A 180 -17.49 8.01 5.71
N PRO A 181 -17.27 8.17 7.03
CA PRO A 181 -17.25 9.47 7.71
C PRO A 181 -16.01 10.31 7.36
N PHE A 182 -14.96 9.67 6.85
CA PHE A 182 -13.71 10.34 6.44
C PHE A 182 -13.77 10.88 5.01
N SER A 183 -14.90 10.67 4.30
CA SER A 183 -15.13 11.20 2.95
C SER A 183 -15.66 12.63 3.03
N GLY A 184 -14.99 13.60 2.49
CA GLY A 184 -15.51 14.99 2.42
C GLY A 184 -15.11 15.88 3.59
N VAL A 185 -14.18 15.44 4.44
CA VAL A 185 -13.59 16.31 5.45
C VAL A 185 -12.73 17.37 4.75
N TYR A 186 -13.02 18.62 5.04
CA TYR A 186 -12.21 19.74 4.54
C TYR A 186 -10.82 19.70 5.17
N ILE A 187 -9.79 19.71 4.35
CA ILE A 187 -8.40 19.85 4.77
C ILE A 187 -7.90 21.17 4.18
N PRO A 188 -7.32 22.05 5.00
CA PRO A 188 -6.80 23.32 4.49
C PRO A 188 -5.79 23.11 3.34
N PRO A 189 -5.72 24.01 2.37
CA PRO A 189 -4.74 23.93 1.32
C PRO A 189 -3.32 23.94 1.91
N SER A 190 -2.40 23.29 1.22
CA SER A 190 -1.02 23.23 1.68
C SER A 190 -0.32 24.55 1.47
N ASP A 191 0.30 25.08 2.52
CA ASP A 191 1.20 26.23 2.47
C ASP A 191 2.59 25.87 1.88
N ALA A 192 2.74 24.65 1.37
CA ALA A 192 3.99 24.19 0.79
C ALA A 192 4.36 25.07 -0.39
N GLN A 193 5.43 25.83 -0.25
CA GLN A 193 6.00 26.59 -1.35
C GLN A 193 6.42 25.64 -2.48
N LYS A 194 6.09 26.04 -3.71
CA LYS A 194 6.55 25.33 -4.90
C LYS A 194 8.07 25.40 -4.91
N ARG A 195 8.70 24.22 -4.95
CA ARG A 195 10.15 24.18 -5.06
C ARG A 195 10.58 24.72 -6.42
N HIS A 196 11.57 25.58 -6.42
CA HIS A 196 12.20 26.06 -7.64
C HIS A 196 13.14 24.98 -8.19
N SER A 197 13.30 24.94 -9.50
CA SER A 197 14.39 24.17 -10.14
C SER A 197 15.73 24.80 -9.78
N ILE A 198 16.76 23.97 -9.63
CA ILE A 198 18.13 24.42 -9.40
C ILE A 198 18.57 25.23 -10.65
N SER A 199 19.19 26.38 -10.45
CA SER A 199 19.69 27.19 -11.56
C SER A 199 20.85 26.49 -12.29
N ILE A 200 21.09 26.84 -13.54
CA ILE A 200 22.22 26.26 -14.31
C ILE A 200 23.55 26.68 -13.68
N GLU A 201 23.63 27.89 -13.13
CA GLU A 201 24.79 28.42 -12.43
C GLU A 201 25.10 27.60 -11.17
N ASP A 202 24.06 27.28 -10.37
CA ASP A 202 24.20 26.43 -9.19
C ASP A 202 24.62 25.01 -9.57
N ILE A 203 24.05 24.43 -10.65
CA ILE A 203 24.45 23.11 -11.14
C ILE A 203 25.93 23.10 -11.50
N ARG A 204 26.42 24.11 -12.24
CA ARG A 204 27.83 24.23 -12.61
C ARG A 204 28.73 24.36 -11.39
N THR A 205 28.31 25.14 -10.41
CA THR A 205 29.04 25.30 -9.13
C THR A 205 29.14 23.98 -8.38
N ILE A 206 28.00 23.25 -8.28
CA ILE A 206 27.96 21.93 -7.67
C ILE A 206 28.87 20.94 -8.40
N GLN A 207 28.82 20.91 -9.73
CA GLN A 207 29.69 20.05 -10.55
C GLN A 207 31.18 20.38 -10.36
N ALA A 208 31.53 21.67 -10.34
CA ALA A 208 32.92 22.10 -10.08
C ALA A 208 33.44 21.63 -8.72
N GLU A 209 32.59 21.71 -7.69
CA GLU A 209 32.93 21.19 -6.37
C GLU A 209 32.99 19.65 -6.33
N CYS A 210 32.19 18.95 -7.16
CA CYS A 210 32.32 17.50 -7.29
C CYS A 210 33.68 17.10 -7.85
N TYR A 211 34.17 17.78 -8.88
CA TYR A 211 35.51 17.52 -9.45
C TYR A 211 36.64 17.76 -8.45
N LYS A 212 36.54 18.78 -7.58
CA LYS A 212 37.56 19.09 -6.58
C LYS A 212 37.65 18.06 -5.46
N GLN A 213 36.48 17.58 -4.98
CA GLN A 213 36.43 16.68 -3.83
C GLN A 213 36.60 15.21 -4.20
N ASP A 214 36.21 14.80 -5.39
CA ASP A 214 36.46 13.51 -6.06
C ASP A 214 36.26 12.29 -5.13
N ASP A 215 35.08 12.19 -4.50
CA ASP A 215 34.71 11.08 -3.63
C ASP A 215 33.36 10.47 -4.03
N GLU A 216 33.02 9.35 -3.44
CA GLU A 216 31.80 8.57 -3.75
C GLU A 216 30.53 9.42 -3.71
N LEU A 217 30.38 10.31 -2.72
CA LEU A 217 29.20 11.15 -2.59
C LEU A 217 29.10 12.15 -3.76
N ARG A 218 30.24 12.73 -4.18
CA ARG A 218 30.32 13.69 -5.29
C ARG A 218 30.13 13.01 -6.63
N HIS A 219 30.62 11.78 -6.78
CA HIS A 219 30.34 10.98 -7.97
C HIS A 219 28.83 10.74 -8.13
N LEU A 220 28.11 10.46 -7.02
CA LEU A 220 26.65 10.30 -7.05
C LEU A 220 25.93 11.59 -7.46
N VAL A 221 26.36 12.75 -6.93
CA VAL A 221 25.80 14.07 -7.32
C VAL A 221 26.04 14.36 -8.80
N ALA A 222 27.28 14.21 -9.26
CA ALA A 222 27.67 14.48 -10.62
C ALA A 222 26.94 13.54 -11.61
N LEU A 223 26.76 12.26 -11.25
CA LEU A 223 26.01 11.31 -12.06
C LEU A 223 24.55 11.76 -12.25
N ILE A 224 23.90 12.21 -11.17
CA ILE A 224 22.49 12.62 -11.21
C ILE A 224 22.31 13.96 -11.92
N SER A 225 23.27 14.87 -11.83
CA SER A 225 23.16 16.25 -12.34
C SER A 225 22.89 16.32 -13.84
N ASP A 226 23.48 15.43 -14.62
CA ASP A 226 23.32 15.41 -16.10
C ASP A 226 22.34 14.33 -16.57
N THR A 227 22.09 13.27 -15.74
CA THR A 227 21.23 12.16 -16.14
C THR A 227 19.77 12.35 -15.75
N GLY A 228 19.49 13.18 -14.75
CA GLY A 228 18.15 13.34 -14.20
C GLY A 228 17.55 12.06 -13.62
N MET A 229 18.38 11.09 -13.24
CA MET A 229 17.95 9.85 -12.59
C MET A 229 17.32 10.14 -11.22
N ARG A 230 16.35 9.31 -10.85
CA ARG A 230 15.90 9.35 -9.45
C ARG A 230 17.02 8.87 -8.53
N LEU A 231 17.14 9.48 -7.35
CA LEU A 231 18.21 9.16 -6.41
C LEU A 231 18.29 7.64 -6.10
N ALA A 232 17.15 6.99 -5.87
CA ALA A 232 17.14 5.56 -5.62
C ALA A 232 17.60 4.73 -6.83
N GLU A 233 17.35 5.20 -8.05
CA GLU A 233 17.84 4.56 -9.27
C GLU A 233 19.38 4.65 -9.33
N ALA A 234 19.93 5.83 -9.09
CA ALA A 234 21.37 6.04 -9.11
C ALA A 234 22.09 5.28 -8.00
N VAL A 235 21.61 5.38 -6.75
CA VAL A 235 22.22 4.70 -5.58
C VAL A 235 22.25 3.19 -5.75
N GLY A 236 21.21 2.62 -6.38
CA GLY A 236 21.07 1.17 -6.54
C GLY A 236 21.69 0.61 -7.83
N LEU A 237 22.57 1.33 -8.51
CA LEU A 237 23.26 0.85 -9.71
C LEU A 237 24.28 -0.24 -9.39
N HIS A 238 24.30 -1.25 -10.24
CA HIS A 238 25.38 -2.24 -10.35
C HIS A 238 26.45 -1.74 -11.32
N GLN A 239 27.68 -2.22 -11.20
CA GLN A 239 28.76 -1.86 -12.12
C GLN A 239 28.44 -2.18 -13.58
N ASP A 240 27.72 -3.27 -13.86
CA ASP A 240 27.31 -3.65 -15.20
C ASP A 240 26.24 -2.75 -15.82
N ASP A 241 25.64 -1.87 -15.02
CA ASP A 241 24.70 -0.88 -15.53
C ASP A 241 25.42 0.30 -16.21
N LEU A 242 26.72 0.48 -15.95
CA LEU A 242 27.57 1.48 -16.59
C LEU A 242 28.30 0.88 -17.78
N VAL A 243 27.88 1.23 -18.98
CA VAL A 243 28.48 0.80 -20.26
C VAL A 243 29.31 1.96 -20.80
N LEU A 244 30.62 1.91 -20.60
CA LEU A 244 31.55 3.01 -20.95
C LEU A 244 32.32 2.77 -22.24
N ASP A 245 32.37 1.53 -22.71
CA ASP A 245 33.10 1.05 -23.90
C ASP A 245 32.23 1.01 -25.17
N ALA A 246 30.97 1.48 -25.10
CA ALA A 246 30.10 1.62 -26.24
C ALA A 246 30.40 2.92 -27.01
N ASP A 247 30.01 3.00 -28.31
CA ASP A 247 30.09 4.21 -29.13
C ASP A 247 29.53 5.44 -28.41
N VAL A 248 28.44 5.26 -27.67
CA VAL A 248 27.86 6.26 -26.78
C VAL A 248 27.86 5.70 -25.36
N PRO A 249 28.77 6.16 -24.49
CA PRO A 249 28.75 5.76 -23.08
C PRO A 249 27.41 6.04 -22.44
N HIS A 250 26.86 5.08 -21.69
CA HIS A 250 25.51 5.20 -21.14
C HIS A 250 25.35 4.42 -19.84
N VAL A 251 24.29 4.75 -19.10
CA VAL A 251 23.81 3.99 -17.95
C VAL A 251 22.48 3.32 -18.28
N GLN A 252 22.35 2.06 -17.89
CA GLN A 252 21.11 1.29 -18.00
C GLN A 252 20.35 1.34 -16.69
N VAL A 253 19.18 1.97 -16.67
CA VAL A 253 18.28 1.97 -15.52
C VAL A 253 17.38 0.75 -15.63
N ARG A 254 17.66 -0.30 -14.87
CA ARG A 254 16.91 -1.55 -14.86
C ARG A 254 16.61 -1.98 -13.42
N GLU A 255 15.69 -2.91 -13.25
CA GLU A 255 15.32 -3.46 -11.94
C GLU A 255 16.43 -4.38 -11.39
N HIS A 256 16.63 -4.33 -10.07
CA HIS A 256 17.52 -5.20 -9.34
C HIS A 256 16.82 -5.79 -8.11
N PRO A 257 17.23 -6.95 -7.58
CA PRO A 257 16.63 -7.55 -6.40
C PRO A 257 16.61 -6.62 -5.17
N TRP A 258 17.61 -5.76 -5.03
CA TRP A 258 17.74 -4.78 -3.95
C TRP A 258 17.07 -3.43 -4.24
N ARG A 259 16.62 -3.19 -5.47
CA ARG A 259 16.02 -1.93 -5.89
C ARG A 259 15.01 -2.13 -7.02
N SER A 260 13.73 -2.04 -6.70
CA SER A 260 12.65 -2.01 -7.70
C SER A 260 12.55 -0.66 -8.40
N LEU A 261 11.99 -0.64 -9.59
CA LEU A 261 11.64 0.59 -10.30
C LEU A 261 10.25 1.07 -9.89
N LYS A 262 10.03 2.38 -9.91
CA LYS A 262 8.73 2.98 -9.54
C LYS A 262 7.59 2.54 -10.48
N THR A 263 7.90 2.36 -11.76
CA THR A 263 6.97 1.89 -12.80
C THR A 263 7.74 1.02 -13.78
N SER A 264 7.06 0.13 -14.50
CA SER A 264 7.68 -0.69 -15.56
C SER A 264 8.32 0.15 -16.66
N THR A 265 7.75 1.33 -16.95
CA THR A 265 8.29 2.29 -17.93
C THR A 265 9.53 3.05 -17.46
N SER A 266 9.97 2.85 -16.21
CA SER A 266 11.21 3.47 -15.72
C SER A 266 12.48 2.79 -16.24
N HIS A 267 12.37 1.61 -16.86
CA HIS A 267 13.49 0.95 -17.55
C HIS A 267 13.89 1.77 -18.76
N ARG A 268 15.14 2.22 -18.80
CA ARG A 268 15.65 3.10 -19.87
C ARG A 268 17.17 3.13 -19.90
N VAL A 269 17.70 3.57 -21.03
CA VAL A 269 19.12 3.89 -21.25
C VAL A 269 19.27 5.41 -21.25
N ILE A 270 20.28 5.92 -20.55
CA ILE A 270 20.58 7.35 -20.48
C ILE A 270 22.03 7.56 -20.90
N PRO A 271 22.30 8.37 -21.94
CA PRO A 271 23.65 8.74 -22.32
C PRO A 271 24.38 9.45 -21.18
N LEU A 272 25.66 9.17 -21.03
CA LEU A 272 26.56 9.82 -20.07
C LEU A 272 27.32 10.92 -20.77
N VAL A 273 27.21 12.13 -20.25
CA VAL A 273 27.90 13.33 -20.78
C VAL A 273 28.47 14.16 -19.64
N GLY A 274 29.42 15.04 -19.90
CA GLY A 274 29.92 16.02 -18.94
C GLY A 274 30.31 15.40 -17.57
N ALA A 275 29.72 15.94 -16.52
CA ALA A 275 29.99 15.49 -15.14
C ALA A 275 29.53 14.06 -14.88
N SER A 276 28.45 13.61 -15.52
CA SER A 276 27.97 12.23 -15.35
C SER A 276 28.91 11.20 -15.96
N LEU A 277 29.55 11.51 -17.11
CA LEU A 277 30.55 10.64 -17.73
C LEU A 277 31.81 10.55 -16.85
N TRP A 278 32.30 11.70 -16.38
CA TRP A 278 33.41 11.73 -15.43
C TRP A 278 33.12 10.89 -14.20
N ALA A 279 31.98 11.08 -13.58
CA ALA A 279 31.59 10.32 -12.39
C ALA A 279 31.51 8.82 -12.67
N ALA A 280 30.94 8.41 -13.79
CA ALA A 280 30.87 7.00 -14.18
C ALA A 280 32.23 6.36 -14.37
N GLN A 281 33.21 7.09 -14.94
CA GLN A 281 34.59 6.64 -15.06
C GLN A 281 35.25 6.45 -13.68
N ARG A 282 35.02 7.37 -12.73
CA ARG A 282 35.51 7.25 -11.34
C ARG A 282 34.84 6.07 -10.62
N ILE A 283 33.54 5.91 -10.77
CA ILE A 283 32.78 4.81 -10.17
C ILE A 283 33.30 3.44 -10.66
N LYS A 284 33.63 3.30 -11.94
CA LYS A 284 34.22 2.06 -12.49
C LYS A 284 35.55 1.68 -11.83
N GLN A 285 36.28 2.65 -11.28
CA GLN A 285 37.58 2.44 -10.63
C GLN A 285 37.47 2.07 -9.14
N ASN A 286 36.27 2.06 -8.54
CA ASN A 286 36.11 1.84 -7.09
C ASN A 286 36.34 0.37 -6.65
N GLY A 287 36.46 -0.57 -7.58
CA GLY A 287 36.74 -1.99 -7.32
C GLY A 287 35.60 -2.76 -6.65
N SER A 288 34.42 -2.14 -6.52
CA SER A 288 33.23 -2.78 -5.94
C SER A 288 32.29 -3.29 -7.04
N GLU A 289 31.48 -4.28 -6.72
CA GLU A 289 30.41 -4.77 -7.56
C GLU A 289 29.28 -3.74 -7.71
N TYR A 290 29.08 -2.89 -6.68
CA TYR A 290 28.08 -1.82 -6.65
C TYR A 290 28.71 -0.46 -6.93
N CYS A 291 27.98 0.39 -7.68
CA CYS A 291 28.44 1.74 -7.96
C CYS A 291 28.61 2.58 -6.68
N PHE A 292 27.75 2.34 -5.69
CA PHE A 292 27.74 3.07 -4.42
C PHE A 292 27.67 2.12 -3.21
N PRO A 293 28.77 1.41 -2.88
CA PRO A 293 28.79 0.36 -1.85
C PRO A 293 28.45 0.86 -0.44
N ARG A 294 28.64 2.14 -0.16
CA ARG A 294 28.21 2.77 1.09
C ARG A 294 26.70 2.71 1.31
N TYR A 295 25.93 2.65 0.24
CA TYR A 295 24.47 2.74 0.27
C TYR A 295 23.78 1.50 -0.26
N THR A 296 24.48 0.62 -0.94
CA THR A 296 23.93 -0.60 -1.57
C THR A 296 24.87 -1.77 -1.35
N ASP A 297 24.32 -2.87 -0.83
CA ASP A 297 25.03 -4.12 -0.48
C ASP A 297 24.47 -5.37 -1.18
N GLY A 298 23.63 -5.19 -2.20
CA GLY A 298 22.96 -6.29 -2.91
C GLY A 298 21.72 -6.86 -2.21
N ILE A 299 21.47 -6.47 -0.98
CA ILE A 299 20.26 -6.82 -0.21
C ILE A 299 19.36 -5.61 -0.06
N LYS A 300 19.95 -4.45 0.21
CA LYS A 300 19.26 -3.18 0.47
C LYS A 300 19.85 -2.04 -0.33
N CYS A 301 18.97 -1.11 -0.72
CA CYS A 301 19.35 0.17 -1.30
C CYS A 301 18.91 1.29 -0.34
N ASN A 302 19.86 1.93 0.35
CA ASN A 302 19.60 2.93 1.38
C ASN A 302 19.62 4.36 0.81
N SER A 303 18.71 4.65 -0.13
CA SER A 303 18.59 5.96 -0.77
C SER A 303 18.23 7.09 0.20
N ASN A 304 17.57 6.79 1.33
CA ASN A 304 17.27 7.82 2.35
C ASN A 304 18.55 8.35 3.03
N SER A 305 19.50 7.48 3.33
CA SER A 305 20.80 7.88 3.90
C SER A 305 21.58 8.72 2.89
N ALA A 306 21.61 8.30 1.63
CA ALA A 306 22.20 9.07 0.55
C ALA A 306 21.53 10.44 0.42
N SER A 307 20.20 10.51 0.40
CA SER A 307 19.45 11.77 0.34
C SER A 307 19.82 12.74 1.46
N ALA A 308 19.94 12.25 2.69
CA ALA A 308 20.33 13.09 3.83
C ALA A 308 21.74 13.69 3.67
N ALA A 309 22.71 12.86 3.26
CA ALA A 309 24.09 13.29 3.03
C ALA A 309 24.19 14.29 1.87
N LEU A 310 23.56 13.98 0.74
CA LEU A 310 23.52 14.84 -0.46
C LEU A 310 22.93 16.21 -0.16
N ASN A 311 21.73 16.25 0.42
CA ASN A 311 21.03 17.50 0.68
C ASN A 311 21.77 18.38 1.70
N LYS A 312 22.44 17.77 2.68
CA LYS A 312 23.28 18.52 3.63
C LYS A 312 24.43 19.22 2.90
N TRP A 313 25.11 18.52 2.00
CA TRP A 313 26.25 19.07 1.27
C TRP A 313 25.80 20.10 0.21
N ILE A 314 24.78 19.83 -0.59
CA ILE A 314 24.29 20.75 -1.62
C ILE A 314 23.87 22.09 -1.00
N LYS A 315 23.24 22.08 0.17
CA LYS A 315 22.91 23.31 0.88
C LYS A 315 24.13 24.15 1.29
N GLN A 316 25.25 23.49 1.55
CA GLN A 316 26.50 24.20 1.86
C GLN A 316 27.13 24.84 0.62
N VAL A 317 27.00 24.20 -0.53
CA VAL A 317 27.63 24.65 -1.79
C VAL A 317 26.76 25.69 -2.52
N ALA A 318 25.47 25.45 -2.64
CA ALA A 318 24.56 26.22 -3.48
C ALA A 318 23.39 26.87 -2.72
N GLY A 319 23.47 26.91 -1.37
CA GLY A 319 22.49 27.57 -0.51
C GLY A 319 21.23 26.76 -0.22
N ASN A 320 20.37 27.30 0.66
CA ASN A 320 19.23 26.58 1.26
C ASN A 320 18.05 26.27 0.32
N GLY A 321 18.01 26.83 -0.87
CA GLY A 321 16.92 26.60 -1.84
C GLY A 321 17.04 25.30 -2.64
N ASN A 322 18.23 24.71 -2.71
CA ASN A 322 18.56 23.61 -3.61
C ASN A 322 18.54 22.25 -2.88
N VAL A 323 17.77 21.31 -3.39
CA VAL A 323 17.65 19.94 -2.85
C VAL A 323 17.51 18.92 -3.96
N VAL A 324 18.19 17.79 -3.82
CA VAL A 324 17.99 16.63 -4.68
C VAL A 324 16.78 15.84 -4.18
N HIS A 325 15.92 15.47 -5.11
CA HIS A 325 14.75 14.65 -4.84
C HIS A 325 15.03 13.17 -5.10
N GLY A 326 14.69 12.34 -4.12
CA GLY A 326 14.56 10.91 -4.30
C GLY A 326 13.15 10.52 -4.73
#